data_7377718c940efbc65557cb9e75e11f65
#
_entry.id   7377718c940efbc65557cb9e75e11f65
#
_cell.length_a   1.000
_cell.length_b   1.000
_cell.length_c   1.000
_cell.angle_alpha   90.00
_cell.angle_beta   90.00
_cell.angle_gamma   90.00
#
_symmetry.space_group_name_H-M   'P 1'
#
loop_
_entity.id
_entity.type
_entity.pdbx_description
1 polymer ?
#
loop_
_entity_poly.entity_id
_entity_poly.type
_entity_poly.pdbx_seq_one_letter_code
_entity_poly.pdbx_strand_id
1 'polypeptide(L)'
;MRRFSITSLPGFTPIALLAFVALYLPIIALVVFSFNASKSMSVWGGFSLHWYESAWANDAMRDATTRSLVIAGWATLISTTAATLAALGTTRTAAFRGRTFIYGMVNQTLMVPEIVTAVSLLIFFAAIKVATGYQGLAYLVLAHSIWCMPLAYLPIRARLEGMDLALETAAADLYASRWQTLRRITLPLMMPGIIAGAMLAFVTSLDTVVITEFVKSAGQDTLATFMLGQLRRGVTPEVNAISTGLLVLTVLLLAAFFLITRKRG
;
A
#
# COMPACT_ATOMS: atom_id res chain seq x y z
N MET A 1 -3.55 -48.06 13.09
CA MET A 1 -3.64 -46.73 13.71
C MET A 1 -3.23 -45.69 12.66
N ARG A 2 -4.18 -44.93 12.10
CA ARG A 2 -3.88 -43.81 11.18
C ARG A 2 -3.24 -42.71 12.02
N ARG A 3 -1.97 -42.37 11.69
CA ARG A 3 -1.28 -41.25 12.32
C ARG A 3 -2.08 -39.97 12.02
N PHE A 4 -2.53 -39.29 13.06
CA PHE A 4 -3.16 -37.98 12.96
C PHE A 4 -2.10 -37.02 12.36
N SER A 5 -2.24 -36.70 11.10
CA SER A 5 -1.42 -35.65 10.46
C SER A 5 -2.19 -34.36 10.57
N ILE A 6 -1.60 -33.35 11.20
CA ILE A 6 -2.17 -31.99 11.34
C ILE A 6 -2.45 -31.36 9.96
N THR A 7 -1.80 -31.90 8.91
CA THR A 7 -1.95 -31.44 7.53
C THR A 7 -3.12 -32.08 6.78
N SER A 8 -3.85 -33.05 7.37
CA SER A 8 -4.96 -33.76 6.74
C SER A 8 -6.20 -33.79 7.63
N LEU A 9 -6.74 -32.60 7.98
CA LEU A 9 -8.03 -32.50 8.63
C LEU A 9 -9.12 -32.82 7.59
N PRO A 10 -9.91 -33.92 7.78
CA PRO A 10 -11.01 -34.23 6.87
C PRO A 10 -12.04 -33.08 6.91
N GLY A 11 -12.39 -32.56 5.74
CA GLY A 11 -13.32 -31.42 5.61
C GLY A 11 -12.65 -30.03 5.52
N PHE A 12 -11.36 -29.88 5.82
CA PHE A 12 -10.69 -28.57 5.72
C PHE A 12 -10.62 -28.06 4.27
N THR A 13 -10.29 -28.93 3.32
CA THR A 13 -10.16 -28.58 1.91
C THR A 13 -11.46 -28.02 1.31
N PRO A 14 -12.62 -28.67 1.45
CA PRO A 14 -13.87 -28.13 0.92
C PRO A 14 -14.29 -26.81 1.60
N ILE A 15 -14.06 -26.68 2.91
CA ILE A 15 -14.32 -25.40 3.63
C ILE A 15 -13.41 -24.29 3.12
N ALA A 16 -12.12 -24.55 2.96
CA ALA A 16 -11.18 -23.59 2.42
C ALA A 16 -11.55 -23.19 0.99
N LEU A 17 -11.89 -24.18 0.12
CA LEU A 17 -12.33 -23.91 -1.25
C LEU A 17 -13.60 -23.04 -1.29
N LEU A 18 -14.58 -23.36 -0.45
CA LEU A 18 -15.82 -22.60 -0.36
C LEU A 18 -15.56 -21.15 0.11
N ALA A 19 -14.68 -20.97 1.09
CA ALA A 19 -14.24 -19.64 1.54
C ALA A 19 -13.57 -18.85 0.42
N PHE A 20 -12.65 -19.48 -0.33
CA PHE A 20 -12.01 -18.85 -1.49
C PHE A 20 -13.03 -18.49 -2.57
N VAL A 21 -13.93 -19.39 -2.93
CA VAL A 21 -14.99 -19.12 -3.91
C VAL A 21 -15.85 -17.94 -3.44
N ALA A 22 -16.29 -17.92 -2.19
CA ALA A 22 -17.11 -16.84 -1.64
C ALA A 22 -16.39 -15.48 -1.66
N LEU A 23 -15.08 -15.45 -1.43
CA LEU A 23 -14.28 -14.23 -1.44
C LEU A 23 -13.97 -13.73 -2.87
N TYR A 24 -13.67 -14.64 -3.79
CA TYR A 24 -13.25 -14.24 -5.15
C TYR A 24 -14.41 -14.11 -6.13
N LEU A 25 -15.56 -14.76 -5.88
CA LEU A 25 -16.72 -14.68 -6.77
C LEU A 25 -17.20 -13.26 -7.06
N PRO A 26 -17.35 -12.36 -6.06
CA PRO A 26 -17.72 -10.97 -6.33
C PRO A 26 -16.69 -10.23 -7.18
N ILE A 27 -15.40 -10.50 -6.97
CA ILE A 27 -14.31 -9.87 -7.74
C ILE A 27 -14.35 -10.36 -9.19
N ILE A 28 -14.53 -11.68 -9.38
CA ILE A 28 -14.67 -12.27 -10.74
C ILE A 28 -15.91 -11.70 -11.42
N ALA A 29 -17.04 -11.61 -10.72
CA ALA A 29 -18.25 -11.01 -11.27
C ALA A 29 -18.00 -9.55 -11.71
N LEU A 30 -17.34 -8.73 -10.89
CA LEU A 30 -16.98 -7.36 -11.23
C LEU A 30 -16.12 -7.32 -12.50
N VAL A 31 -15.09 -8.17 -12.58
CA VAL A 31 -14.21 -8.25 -13.77
C VAL A 31 -15.00 -8.70 -15.01
N VAL A 32 -15.87 -9.70 -14.91
CA VAL A 32 -16.71 -10.16 -16.03
C VAL A 32 -17.65 -9.04 -16.48
N PHE A 33 -18.37 -8.42 -15.55
CA PHE A 33 -19.31 -7.34 -15.87
C PHE A 33 -18.62 -6.04 -16.33
N SER A 34 -17.33 -5.87 -16.16
CA SER A 34 -16.57 -4.76 -16.76
C SER A 34 -16.54 -4.80 -18.29
N PHE A 35 -16.73 -6.00 -18.87
CA PHE A 35 -16.81 -6.23 -20.31
C PHE A 35 -18.26 -6.29 -20.84
N ASN A 36 -19.26 -6.02 -19.98
CA ASN A 36 -20.66 -6.11 -20.38
C ASN A 36 -21.08 -4.89 -21.22
N ALA A 37 -21.66 -5.11 -22.39
CA ALA A 37 -22.18 -4.05 -23.27
C ALA A 37 -23.40 -3.32 -22.69
N SER A 38 -24.15 -3.96 -21.78
CA SER A 38 -25.35 -3.39 -21.19
C SER A 38 -25.01 -2.34 -20.12
N LYS A 39 -25.83 -1.30 -19.99
CA LYS A 39 -25.82 -0.39 -18.84
C LYS A 39 -26.31 -1.03 -17.54
N SER A 40 -26.99 -2.17 -17.64
CA SER A 40 -27.49 -2.92 -16.49
C SER A 40 -26.38 -3.75 -15.85
N MET A 41 -26.26 -3.67 -14.52
CA MET A 41 -25.31 -4.47 -13.73
C MET A 41 -25.75 -5.94 -13.55
N SER A 42 -26.98 -6.29 -13.91
CA SER A 42 -27.57 -7.61 -13.68
C SER A 42 -27.91 -8.37 -14.97
N VAL A 43 -27.84 -7.71 -16.13
CA VAL A 43 -28.19 -8.33 -17.42
C VAL A 43 -26.97 -8.29 -18.33
N TRP A 44 -26.54 -9.46 -18.79
CA TRP A 44 -25.46 -9.57 -19.75
C TRP A 44 -25.93 -9.18 -21.16
N GLY A 45 -25.42 -8.08 -21.70
CA GLY A 45 -25.79 -7.56 -23.03
C GLY A 45 -24.78 -7.87 -24.15
N GLY A 46 -23.82 -8.77 -23.87
CA GLY A 46 -22.74 -9.09 -24.81
C GLY A 46 -21.39 -8.50 -24.37
N PHE A 47 -20.32 -8.88 -25.07
CA PHE A 47 -18.96 -8.43 -24.82
C PHE A 47 -18.71 -7.05 -25.43
N SER A 48 -18.14 -6.10 -24.67
CA SER A 48 -17.75 -4.77 -25.16
C SER A 48 -16.60 -4.20 -24.34
N LEU A 49 -15.76 -3.39 -24.95
CA LEU A 49 -14.71 -2.59 -24.32
C LEU A 49 -15.14 -1.11 -24.12
N HIS A 50 -16.38 -0.78 -24.48
CA HIS A 50 -16.89 0.59 -24.46
C HIS A 50 -16.68 1.31 -23.13
N TRP A 51 -16.82 0.61 -21.99
CA TRP A 51 -16.65 1.23 -20.67
C TRP A 51 -15.19 1.58 -20.36
N TYR A 52 -14.24 0.87 -20.93
CA TYR A 52 -12.81 1.21 -20.83
C TYR A 52 -12.48 2.44 -21.67
N GLU A 53 -13.07 2.55 -22.86
CA GLU A 53 -12.94 3.74 -23.72
C GLU A 53 -13.59 4.97 -23.04
N SER A 54 -14.81 4.82 -22.52
CA SER A 54 -15.53 5.87 -21.77
C SER A 54 -14.75 6.32 -20.56
N ALA A 55 -14.23 5.38 -19.75
CA ALA A 55 -13.42 5.67 -18.60
C ALA A 55 -12.15 6.43 -18.98
N TRP A 56 -11.47 6.03 -20.06
CA TRP A 56 -10.26 6.72 -20.53
C TRP A 56 -10.54 8.11 -21.09
N ALA A 57 -11.71 8.33 -21.69
CA ALA A 57 -12.15 9.61 -22.21
C ALA A 57 -12.59 10.58 -21.10
N ASN A 58 -12.83 10.10 -19.88
CA ASN A 58 -13.25 10.90 -18.73
C ASN A 58 -12.05 11.65 -18.11
N ASP A 59 -11.98 12.95 -18.34
CA ASP A 59 -10.88 13.81 -17.85
C ASP A 59 -10.78 13.79 -16.32
N ALA A 60 -11.91 13.83 -15.60
CA ALA A 60 -11.92 13.82 -14.15
C ALA A 60 -11.33 12.51 -13.58
N MET A 61 -11.60 11.38 -14.24
CA MET A 61 -11.02 10.10 -13.89
C MET A 61 -9.51 10.05 -14.17
N ARG A 62 -9.07 10.54 -15.33
CA ARG A 62 -7.64 10.60 -15.70
C ARG A 62 -6.85 11.46 -14.70
N ASP A 63 -7.41 12.60 -14.35
CA ASP A 63 -6.83 13.50 -13.36
C ASP A 63 -6.76 12.84 -11.98
N ALA A 64 -7.81 12.17 -11.54
CA ALA A 64 -7.84 11.45 -10.26
C ALA A 64 -6.82 10.29 -10.26
N THR A 65 -6.69 9.56 -11.38
CA THR A 65 -5.70 8.50 -11.54
C THR A 65 -4.28 9.04 -11.47
N THR A 66 -4.00 10.11 -12.21
CA THR A 66 -2.68 10.75 -12.20
C THR A 66 -2.31 11.25 -10.82
N ARG A 67 -3.25 11.90 -10.10
CA ARG A 67 -3.03 12.34 -8.71
C ARG A 67 -2.77 11.16 -7.79
N SER A 68 -3.53 10.07 -7.90
CA SER A 68 -3.28 8.86 -7.10
C SER A 68 -1.86 8.32 -7.30
N LEU A 69 -1.39 8.23 -8.54
CA LEU A 69 -0.05 7.73 -8.85
C LEU A 69 1.04 8.67 -8.33
N VAL A 70 0.87 9.97 -8.47
CA VAL A 70 1.81 10.99 -7.97
C VAL A 70 1.88 10.96 -6.44
N ILE A 71 0.71 10.95 -5.76
CA ILE A 71 0.64 10.90 -4.30
C ILE A 71 1.24 9.59 -3.80
N ALA A 72 0.85 8.44 -4.37
CA ALA A 72 1.37 7.14 -3.98
C ALA A 72 2.89 7.03 -4.22
N GLY A 73 3.41 7.55 -5.33
CA GLY A 73 4.83 7.57 -5.62
C GLY A 73 5.63 8.35 -4.58
N TRP A 74 5.23 9.59 -4.30
CA TRP A 74 5.90 10.42 -3.29
C TRP A 74 5.71 9.88 -1.87
N ALA A 75 4.51 9.47 -1.51
CA ALA A 75 4.24 8.89 -0.19
C ALA A 75 5.07 7.62 0.03
N THR A 76 5.19 6.76 -0.97
CA THR A 76 6.05 5.57 -0.90
C THR A 76 7.51 5.94 -0.69
N LEU A 77 8.04 6.88 -1.46
CA LEU A 77 9.43 7.32 -1.32
C LEU A 77 9.72 7.85 0.09
N ILE A 78 8.87 8.76 0.58
CA ILE A 78 9.03 9.38 1.90
C ILE A 78 8.86 8.34 3.01
N SER A 79 7.77 7.56 3.00
CA SER A 79 7.46 6.58 4.04
C SER A 79 8.50 5.46 4.11
N THR A 80 8.94 4.94 2.95
CA THR A 80 9.95 3.86 2.90
C THR A 80 11.32 4.36 3.35
N THR A 81 11.70 5.59 2.98
CA THR A 81 12.95 6.18 3.44
C THR A 81 12.92 6.40 4.96
N ALA A 82 11.86 7.01 5.48
CA ALA A 82 11.69 7.22 6.92
C ALA A 82 11.64 5.89 7.70
N ALA A 83 10.91 4.90 7.18
CA ALA A 83 10.82 3.56 7.76
C ALA A 83 12.18 2.84 7.78
N THR A 84 12.98 2.99 6.71
CA THR A 84 14.33 2.40 6.64
C THR A 84 15.25 3.02 7.68
N LEU A 85 15.24 4.34 7.81
CA LEU A 85 16.03 5.05 8.85
C LEU A 85 15.57 4.67 10.26
N ALA A 86 14.26 4.61 10.50
CA ALA A 86 13.70 4.18 11.78
C ALA A 86 14.07 2.73 12.09
N ALA A 87 14.01 1.81 11.12
CA ALA A 87 14.38 0.41 11.30
C ALA A 87 15.88 0.27 11.63
N LEU A 88 16.76 0.96 10.91
CA LEU A 88 18.20 0.99 11.22
C LEU A 88 18.46 1.55 12.62
N GLY A 89 17.84 2.68 12.96
CA GLY A 89 17.98 3.32 14.27
C GLY A 89 17.47 2.46 15.42
N THR A 90 16.45 1.64 15.21
CA THR A 90 15.88 0.80 16.28
C THR A 90 16.51 -0.59 16.38
N THR A 91 17.19 -1.09 15.33
CA THR A 91 17.76 -2.45 15.33
C THR A 91 19.28 -2.48 15.36
N ARG A 92 19.97 -1.49 14.79
CA ARG A 92 21.44 -1.47 14.63
C ARG A 92 22.16 -0.49 15.56
N THR A 93 21.44 0.19 16.43
CA THR A 93 22.05 1.05 17.45
C THR A 93 21.97 0.43 18.83
N ALA A 94 22.91 0.79 19.72
CA ALA A 94 22.81 0.45 21.15
C ALA A 94 21.49 0.98 21.72
N ALA A 95 21.00 0.37 22.80
CA ALA A 95 19.78 0.80 23.46
C ALA A 95 19.87 2.28 23.87
N PHE A 96 18.93 3.09 23.41
CA PHE A 96 18.80 4.51 23.76
C PHE A 96 17.39 4.83 24.27
N ARG A 97 17.26 5.87 25.09
CA ARG A 97 16.00 6.22 25.81
C ARG A 97 14.79 6.45 24.86
N GLY A 98 15.01 6.86 23.61
CA GLY A 98 13.96 7.10 22.61
C GLY A 98 13.52 5.87 21.81
N ARG A 99 14.20 4.73 21.92
CA ARG A 99 13.92 3.54 21.10
C ARG A 99 12.49 3.02 21.28
N THR A 100 12.05 2.88 22.52
CA THR A 100 10.68 2.41 22.83
C THR A 100 9.62 3.41 22.35
N PHE A 101 9.91 4.71 22.45
CA PHE A 101 9.02 5.75 21.96
C PHE A 101 8.85 5.71 20.44
N ILE A 102 9.95 5.62 19.67
CA ILE A 102 9.90 5.47 18.21
C ILE A 102 9.10 4.21 17.83
N TYR A 103 9.37 3.10 18.53
CA TYR A 103 8.67 1.85 18.31
C TYR A 103 7.16 1.98 18.59
N GLY A 104 6.82 2.62 19.69
CA GLY A 104 5.43 2.91 20.06
C GLY A 104 4.73 3.79 19.03
N MET A 105 5.37 4.88 18.59
CA MET A 105 4.81 5.80 17.59
C MET A 105 4.56 5.11 16.24
N VAL A 106 5.52 4.30 15.77
CA VAL A 106 5.36 3.58 14.52
C VAL A 106 4.22 2.56 14.60
N ASN A 107 4.12 1.82 15.71
CA ASN A 107 3.08 0.80 15.87
C ASN A 107 1.71 1.38 16.22
N GLN A 108 1.65 2.56 16.87
CA GLN A 108 0.40 3.20 17.24
C GLN A 108 -0.53 3.40 16.04
N THR A 109 0.00 3.80 14.90
CA THR A 109 -0.78 4.04 13.68
C THR A 109 -1.54 2.78 13.22
N LEU A 110 -1.02 1.58 13.52
CA LEU A 110 -1.70 0.31 13.19
C LEU A 110 -2.80 -0.07 14.20
N MET A 111 -2.75 0.50 15.40
CA MET A 111 -3.71 0.21 16.48
C MET A 111 -4.86 1.22 16.54
N VAL A 112 -4.62 2.44 16.04
CA VAL A 112 -5.61 3.52 16.05
C VAL A 112 -6.53 3.36 14.83
N PRO A 113 -7.86 3.47 14.98
CA PRO A 113 -8.76 3.48 13.84
C PRO A 113 -8.39 4.56 12.81
N GLU A 114 -8.42 4.22 11.53
CA GLU A 114 -8.01 5.11 10.42
C GLU A 114 -8.71 6.48 10.50
N ILE A 115 -10.00 6.49 10.85
CA ILE A 115 -10.78 7.73 10.93
C ILE A 115 -10.25 8.70 12.00
N VAL A 116 -9.72 8.19 13.12
CA VAL A 116 -9.13 9.03 14.18
C VAL A 116 -7.86 9.70 13.67
N THR A 117 -7.03 8.95 12.95
CA THR A 117 -5.84 9.48 12.30
C THR A 117 -6.22 10.52 11.24
N ALA A 118 -7.23 10.25 10.42
CA ALA A 118 -7.72 11.15 9.38
C ALA A 118 -8.21 12.48 9.95
N VAL A 119 -9.01 12.45 11.03
CA VAL A 119 -9.50 13.66 11.72
C VAL A 119 -8.34 14.44 12.36
N SER A 120 -7.37 13.75 12.96
CA SER A 120 -6.19 14.40 13.55
C SER A 120 -5.36 15.12 12.48
N LEU A 121 -5.15 14.47 11.31
CA LEU A 121 -4.46 15.08 10.17
C LEU A 121 -5.26 16.24 9.57
N LEU A 122 -6.59 16.12 9.49
CA LEU A 122 -7.44 17.23 9.06
C LEU A 122 -7.24 18.47 9.94
N ILE A 123 -7.33 18.31 11.26
CA ILE A 123 -7.15 19.43 12.23
C ILE A 123 -5.75 20.03 12.07
N PHE A 124 -4.72 19.18 12.02
CA PHE A 124 -3.34 19.62 11.87
C PHE A 124 -3.13 20.41 10.56
N PHE A 125 -3.54 19.87 9.44
CA PHE A 125 -3.37 20.56 8.15
C PHE A 125 -4.31 21.75 7.98
N ALA A 126 -5.50 21.75 8.59
CA ALA A 126 -6.37 22.93 8.60
C ALA A 126 -5.69 24.12 9.31
N ALA A 127 -5.03 23.87 10.45
CA ALA A 127 -4.28 24.91 11.15
C ALA A 127 -3.13 25.47 10.29
N ILE A 128 -2.40 24.60 9.56
CA ILE A 128 -1.34 25.03 8.65
C ILE A 128 -1.92 25.79 7.46
N LYS A 129 -3.05 25.36 6.88
CA LYS A 129 -3.75 26.07 5.80
C LYS A 129 -4.13 27.50 6.20
N VAL A 130 -4.67 27.66 7.40
CA VAL A 130 -5.03 28.98 7.95
C VAL A 130 -3.79 29.88 8.09
N ALA A 131 -2.67 29.31 8.57
CA ALA A 131 -1.45 30.08 8.81
C ALA A 131 -0.68 30.42 7.50
N THR A 132 -0.71 29.53 6.49
CA THR A 132 0.13 29.67 5.28
C THR A 132 -0.63 30.01 4.02
N GLY A 133 -1.97 29.81 3.98
CA GLY A 133 -2.79 29.92 2.76
C GLY A 133 -2.55 28.83 1.72
N TYR A 134 -1.62 27.89 1.97
CA TYR A 134 -1.28 26.83 1.01
C TYR A 134 -2.39 25.75 0.95
N GLN A 135 -2.75 25.33 -0.27
CA GLN A 135 -3.79 24.32 -0.53
C GLN A 135 -3.35 23.25 -1.57
N GLY A 136 -2.05 23.00 -1.66
CA GLY A 136 -1.49 22.08 -2.65
C GLY A 136 -1.58 20.60 -2.24
N LEU A 137 -1.17 19.72 -3.16
CA LEU A 137 -1.14 18.26 -2.96
C LEU A 137 -0.16 17.78 -1.87
N ALA A 138 0.75 18.63 -1.39
CA ALA A 138 1.72 18.26 -0.37
C ALA A 138 1.08 17.75 0.92
N TYR A 139 -0.09 18.27 1.31
CA TYR A 139 -0.82 17.76 2.47
C TYR A 139 -1.26 16.30 2.31
N LEU A 140 -1.76 15.94 1.11
CA LEU A 140 -2.12 14.56 0.80
C LEU A 140 -0.90 13.66 0.79
N VAL A 141 0.20 14.09 0.16
CA VAL A 141 1.46 13.34 0.14
C VAL A 141 1.96 13.08 1.56
N LEU A 142 1.97 14.09 2.42
CA LEU A 142 2.41 13.96 3.83
C LEU A 142 1.46 13.07 4.63
N ALA A 143 0.14 13.23 4.47
CA ALA A 143 -0.86 12.40 5.15
C ALA A 143 -0.69 10.92 4.80
N HIS A 144 -0.58 10.63 3.50
CA HIS A 144 -0.33 9.27 3.01
C HIS A 144 1.03 8.73 3.48
N SER A 145 2.08 9.58 3.50
CA SER A 145 3.41 9.17 3.99
C SER A 145 3.37 8.75 5.46
N ILE A 146 2.67 9.51 6.31
CA ILE A 146 2.51 9.21 7.74
C ILE A 146 1.76 7.89 7.92
N TRP A 147 0.67 7.70 7.16
CA TRP A 147 -0.14 6.49 7.22
C TRP A 147 0.59 5.24 6.74
N CYS A 148 1.34 5.34 5.64
CA CYS A 148 2.05 4.22 5.03
C CYS A 148 3.35 3.84 5.75
N MET A 149 3.93 4.74 6.56
CA MET A 149 5.22 4.52 7.22
C MET A 149 5.28 3.24 8.08
N PRO A 150 4.30 2.92 8.94
CA PRO A 150 4.30 1.70 9.75
C PRO A 150 4.29 0.43 8.89
N LEU A 151 3.52 0.44 7.81
CA LEU A 151 3.42 -0.69 6.87
C LEU A 151 4.72 -0.94 6.12
N ALA A 152 5.45 0.12 5.78
CA ALA A 152 6.78 0.01 5.21
C ALA A 152 7.81 -0.47 6.26
N TYR A 153 7.68 -0.03 7.51
CA TYR A 153 8.60 -0.36 8.59
C TYR A 153 8.64 -1.85 8.94
N LEU A 154 7.48 -2.51 8.98
CA LEU A 154 7.38 -3.91 9.42
C LEU A 154 8.26 -4.87 8.60
N PRO A 155 8.17 -4.95 7.25
CA PRO A 155 8.99 -5.87 6.48
C PRO A 155 10.47 -5.47 6.46
N ILE A 156 10.79 -4.17 6.51
CA ILE A 156 12.16 -3.67 6.58
C ILE A 156 12.81 -4.12 7.89
N ARG A 157 12.12 -3.92 9.01
CA ARG A 157 12.59 -4.34 10.32
C ARG A 157 12.73 -5.86 10.42
N ALA A 158 11.72 -6.61 9.99
CA ALA A 158 11.77 -8.07 9.99
C ALA A 158 12.98 -8.61 9.20
N ARG A 159 13.29 -7.98 8.07
CA ARG A 159 14.48 -8.34 7.28
C ARG A 159 15.77 -8.03 8.03
N LEU A 160 15.86 -6.86 8.69
CA LEU A 160 17.02 -6.48 9.49
C LEU A 160 17.26 -7.41 10.69
N GLU A 161 16.19 -7.77 11.41
CA GLU A 161 16.27 -8.68 12.57
C GLU A 161 16.67 -10.09 12.17
N GLY A 162 16.29 -10.55 10.96
CA GLY A 162 16.66 -11.85 10.41
C GLY A 162 18.05 -11.92 9.76
N MET A 163 18.80 -10.80 9.72
CA MET A 163 20.16 -10.79 9.16
C MET A 163 21.20 -11.26 10.19
N ASP A 164 22.15 -12.08 9.72
CA ASP A 164 23.28 -12.50 10.53
C ASP A 164 24.24 -11.32 10.79
N LEU A 165 24.41 -10.95 12.07
CA LEU A 165 25.31 -9.91 12.51
C LEU A 165 26.79 -10.24 12.26
N ALA A 166 27.13 -11.51 12.09
CA ALA A 166 28.49 -11.95 11.80
C ALA A 166 29.06 -11.27 10.53
N LEU A 167 28.21 -10.97 9.55
CA LEU A 167 28.63 -10.27 8.32
C LEU A 167 29.10 -8.83 8.61
N GLU A 168 28.38 -8.12 9.50
CA GLU A 168 28.75 -6.76 9.90
C GLU A 168 30.00 -6.77 10.79
N THR A 169 30.15 -7.77 11.65
CA THR A 169 31.32 -7.96 12.50
C THR A 169 32.57 -8.31 11.65
N ALA A 170 32.46 -9.24 10.71
CA ALA A 170 33.54 -9.58 9.81
C ALA A 170 34.02 -8.37 8.97
N ALA A 171 33.10 -7.50 8.56
CA ALA A 171 33.47 -6.27 7.89
C ALA A 171 34.26 -5.33 8.79
N ALA A 172 33.88 -5.23 10.07
CA ALA A 172 34.61 -4.43 11.06
C ALA A 172 36.02 -4.98 11.33
N ASP A 173 36.18 -6.30 11.38
CA ASP A 173 37.48 -6.97 11.52
C ASP A 173 38.39 -6.71 10.32
N LEU A 174 37.81 -6.48 9.14
CA LEU A 174 38.51 -6.04 7.93
C LEU A 174 38.67 -4.51 7.83
N TYR A 175 38.54 -3.79 8.93
CA TYR A 175 38.69 -2.34 9.03
C TYR A 175 37.73 -1.55 8.15
N ALA A 176 36.56 -2.11 7.77
CA ALA A 176 35.54 -1.36 7.05
C ALA A 176 34.91 -0.29 7.93
N SER A 177 34.78 0.92 7.42
CA SER A 177 34.04 1.98 8.14
C SER A 177 32.55 1.65 8.22
N ARG A 178 31.84 2.23 9.22
CA ARG A 178 30.38 2.05 9.38
C ARG A 178 29.60 2.36 8.09
N TRP A 179 30.02 3.37 7.34
CA TRP A 179 29.41 3.73 6.06
C TRP A 179 29.67 2.69 4.96
N GLN A 180 30.87 2.13 4.92
CA GLN A 180 31.19 1.05 3.98
C GLN A 180 30.38 -0.22 4.28
N THR A 181 30.27 -0.60 5.57
CA THR A 181 29.46 -1.72 6.02
C THR A 181 27.99 -1.50 5.65
N LEU A 182 27.43 -0.32 5.97
CA LEU A 182 26.05 0.02 5.62
C LEU A 182 25.80 -0.09 4.12
N ARG A 183 26.64 0.53 3.29
CA ARG A 183 26.41 0.61 1.84
C ARG A 183 26.69 -0.70 1.11
N ARG A 184 27.69 -1.49 1.55
CA ARG A 184 28.13 -2.68 0.82
C ARG A 184 27.57 -3.99 1.36
N ILE A 185 27.09 -4.02 2.61
CA ILE A 185 26.60 -5.22 3.27
C ILE A 185 25.15 -5.04 3.73
N THR A 186 24.90 -4.13 4.66
CA THR A 186 23.60 -3.99 5.32
C THR A 186 22.52 -3.58 4.30
N LEU A 187 22.73 -2.51 3.53
CA LEU A 187 21.74 -1.99 2.60
C LEU A 187 21.39 -2.98 1.47
N PRO A 188 22.35 -3.64 0.79
CA PRO A 188 22.02 -4.66 -0.22
C PRO A 188 21.25 -5.85 0.36
N LEU A 189 21.58 -6.30 1.55
CA LEU A 189 20.88 -7.39 2.23
C LEU A 189 19.48 -7.01 2.72
N MET A 190 19.26 -5.73 3.02
CA MET A 190 17.96 -5.16 3.37
C MET A 190 17.04 -4.95 2.17
N MET A 191 17.58 -4.85 0.94
CA MET A 191 16.81 -4.46 -0.25
C MET A 191 15.52 -5.25 -0.45
N PRO A 192 15.45 -6.58 -0.24
CA PRO A 192 14.18 -7.30 -0.35
C PRO A 192 13.11 -6.78 0.64
N GLY A 193 13.52 -6.45 1.87
CA GLY A 193 12.63 -5.86 2.88
C GLY A 193 12.19 -4.42 2.52
N ILE A 194 13.13 -3.61 2.01
CA ILE A 194 12.85 -2.23 1.57
C ILE A 194 11.86 -2.25 0.39
N ILE A 195 12.07 -3.12 -0.59
CA ILE A 195 11.18 -3.24 -1.74
C ILE A 195 9.80 -3.74 -1.29
N ALA A 196 9.73 -4.73 -0.38
CA ALA A 196 8.46 -5.20 0.18
C ALA A 196 7.71 -4.07 0.91
N GLY A 197 8.42 -3.30 1.73
CA GLY A 197 7.87 -2.14 2.42
C GLY A 197 7.38 -1.04 1.47
N ALA A 198 8.15 -0.74 0.43
CA ALA A 198 7.77 0.22 -0.60
C ALA A 198 6.49 -0.20 -1.33
N MET A 199 6.35 -1.49 -1.66
CA MET A 199 5.15 -1.99 -2.32
C MET A 199 3.93 -1.94 -1.44
N LEU A 200 4.05 -2.33 -0.17
CA LEU A 200 2.93 -2.20 0.77
C LEU A 200 2.50 -0.74 0.92
N ALA A 201 3.47 0.18 1.05
CA ALA A 201 3.18 1.60 1.11
C ALA A 201 2.49 2.12 -0.15
N PHE A 202 2.95 1.70 -1.34
CA PHE A 202 2.38 2.12 -2.62
C PHE A 202 0.94 1.65 -2.81
N VAL A 203 0.70 0.35 -2.60
CA VAL A 203 -0.65 -0.25 -2.73
C VAL A 203 -1.60 0.38 -1.72
N THR A 204 -1.20 0.50 -0.45
CA THR A 204 -2.01 1.14 0.59
C THR A 204 -2.33 2.59 0.26
N SER A 205 -1.35 3.35 -0.25
CA SER A 205 -1.58 4.74 -0.64
C SER A 205 -2.58 4.88 -1.80
N LEU A 206 -2.59 3.94 -2.75
CA LEU A 206 -3.57 3.92 -3.84
C LEU A 206 -4.99 3.65 -3.35
N ASP A 207 -5.14 2.80 -2.34
CA ASP A 207 -6.43 2.33 -1.82
C ASP A 207 -6.98 3.20 -0.67
N THR A 208 -6.18 4.10 -0.10
CA THR A 208 -6.56 4.95 1.04
C THR A 208 -7.66 5.93 0.65
N VAL A 209 -8.86 5.72 1.15
CA VAL A 209 -10.05 6.56 0.94
C VAL A 209 -10.26 7.53 2.09
N VAL A 210 -10.27 7.02 3.34
CA VAL A 210 -10.67 7.79 4.52
C VAL A 210 -9.75 8.98 4.74
N ILE A 211 -8.44 8.77 4.78
CA ILE A 211 -7.46 9.87 4.97
C ILE A 211 -7.59 10.90 3.84
N THR A 212 -7.69 10.43 2.61
CA THR A 212 -7.84 11.32 1.45
C THR A 212 -9.09 12.17 1.57
N GLU A 213 -10.24 11.56 1.91
CA GLU A 213 -11.54 12.26 1.99
C GLU A 213 -11.53 13.38 3.02
N PHE A 214 -10.83 13.20 4.15
CA PHE A 214 -10.74 14.22 5.20
C PHE A 214 -9.70 15.32 4.90
N VAL A 215 -8.60 14.99 4.23
CA VAL A 215 -7.46 15.91 4.02
C VAL A 215 -7.53 16.67 2.70
N LYS A 216 -8.17 16.09 1.66
CA LYS A 216 -8.25 16.70 0.33
C LYS A 216 -8.91 18.06 0.35
N SER A 217 -8.52 18.92 -0.58
CA SER A 217 -9.25 20.13 -0.94
C SER A 217 -10.17 19.86 -2.14
N ALA A 218 -11.07 20.80 -2.46
CA ALA A 218 -11.94 20.68 -3.63
C ALA A 218 -11.11 20.42 -4.90
N GLY A 219 -11.56 19.45 -5.72
CA GLY A 219 -10.90 19.06 -6.96
C GLY A 219 -9.64 18.19 -6.79
N GLN A 220 -9.30 17.76 -5.58
CA GLN A 220 -8.14 16.89 -5.29
C GLN A 220 -8.52 15.42 -5.09
N ASP A 221 -9.54 14.95 -5.79
CA ASP A 221 -9.91 13.54 -5.73
C ASP A 221 -8.78 12.64 -6.20
N THR A 222 -8.53 11.58 -5.43
CA THR A 222 -7.79 10.40 -5.87
C THR A 222 -8.72 9.44 -6.58
N LEU A 223 -8.18 8.44 -7.29
CA LEU A 223 -9.00 7.45 -7.96
C LEU A 223 -9.95 6.73 -6.99
N ALA A 224 -9.48 6.39 -5.79
CA ALA A 224 -10.30 5.74 -4.76
C ALA A 224 -11.46 6.63 -4.28
N THR A 225 -11.22 7.92 -4.02
CA THR A 225 -12.30 8.85 -3.62
C THR A 225 -13.21 9.22 -4.79
N PHE A 226 -12.69 9.31 -6.01
CA PHE A 226 -13.48 9.48 -7.22
C PHE A 226 -14.46 8.31 -7.39
N MET A 227 -13.98 7.06 -7.26
CA MET A 227 -14.81 5.86 -7.32
C MET A 227 -15.88 5.85 -6.22
N LEU A 228 -15.53 6.22 -4.98
CA LEU A 228 -16.50 6.35 -3.90
C LEU A 228 -17.60 7.38 -4.24
N GLY A 229 -17.21 8.51 -4.83
CA GLY A 229 -18.13 9.52 -5.32
C GLY A 229 -19.07 9.02 -6.42
N GLN A 230 -18.58 8.18 -7.33
CA GLN A 230 -19.40 7.54 -8.35
C GLN A 230 -20.39 6.53 -7.74
N LEU A 231 -19.92 5.69 -6.80
CA LEU A 231 -20.78 4.73 -6.10
C LEU A 231 -21.95 5.41 -5.38
N ARG A 232 -21.72 6.57 -4.76
CA ARG A 232 -22.78 7.38 -4.09
C ARG A 232 -23.81 7.95 -5.05
N ARG A 233 -23.44 8.19 -6.31
CA ARG A 233 -24.35 8.70 -7.38
C ARG A 233 -25.10 7.57 -8.10
N GLY A 234 -24.73 6.35 -7.88
CA GLY A 234 -25.27 5.17 -8.52
C GLY A 234 -24.15 4.36 -9.21
N VAL A 235 -24.22 3.04 -9.07
CA VAL A 235 -23.21 2.14 -9.66
C VAL A 235 -23.38 2.11 -11.17
N THR A 236 -22.36 2.56 -11.91
CA THR A 236 -22.31 2.49 -13.37
C THR A 236 -21.35 1.38 -13.80
N PRO A 237 -21.55 0.74 -14.96
CA PRO A 237 -20.61 -0.27 -15.49
C PRO A 237 -19.19 0.29 -15.70
N GLU A 238 -19.06 1.60 -15.86
CA GLU A 238 -17.78 2.31 -15.94
C GLU A 238 -16.93 2.10 -14.65
N VAL A 239 -17.58 2.07 -13.48
CA VAL A 239 -16.91 1.78 -12.20
C VAL A 239 -16.30 0.38 -12.21
N ASN A 240 -16.96 -0.61 -12.81
CA ASN A 240 -16.40 -1.95 -12.94
C ASN A 240 -15.13 -1.97 -13.82
N ALA A 241 -15.13 -1.22 -14.94
CA ALA A 241 -13.97 -1.11 -15.82
C ALA A 241 -12.79 -0.46 -15.08
N ILE A 242 -13.03 0.62 -14.34
CA ILE A 242 -12.02 1.32 -13.52
C ILE A 242 -11.47 0.39 -12.44
N SER A 243 -12.35 -0.28 -11.68
CA SER A 243 -11.96 -1.22 -10.63
C SER A 243 -11.13 -2.38 -11.17
N THR A 244 -11.52 -2.91 -12.34
CA THR A 244 -10.76 -3.97 -13.02
C THR A 244 -9.38 -3.48 -13.44
N GLY A 245 -9.29 -2.27 -14.00
CA GLY A 245 -8.01 -1.65 -14.34
C GLY A 245 -7.09 -1.49 -13.14
N LEU A 246 -7.62 -1.03 -12.01
CA LEU A 246 -6.87 -0.90 -10.76
C LEU A 246 -6.41 -2.27 -10.22
N LEU A 247 -7.29 -3.28 -10.25
CA LEU A 247 -6.97 -4.65 -9.86
C LEU A 247 -5.83 -5.22 -10.71
N VAL A 248 -5.91 -5.07 -12.03
CA VAL A 248 -4.86 -5.53 -12.97
C VAL A 248 -3.54 -4.81 -12.68
N LEU A 249 -3.56 -3.49 -12.48
CA LEU A 249 -2.37 -2.72 -12.11
C LEU A 249 -1.74 -3.26 -10.82
N THR A 250 -2.54 -3.47 -9.79
CA THR A 250 -2.06 -4.00 -8.49
C THR A 250 -1.47 -5.40 -8.63
N VAL A 251 -2.14 -6.30 -9.37
CA VAL A 251 -1.64 -7.65 -9.63
C VAL A 251 -0.32 -7.63 -10.42
N LEU A 252 -0.22 -6.78 -11.44
CA LEU A 252 1.01 -6.63 -12.21
C LEU A 252 2.18 -6.11 -11.37
N LEU A 253 1.92 -5.13 -10.50
CA LEU A 253 2.92 -4.62 -9.56
C LEU A 253 3.40 -5.71 -8.59
N LEU A 254 2.47 -6.48 -8.01
CA LEU A 254 2.80 -7.60 -7.12
C LEU A 254 3.58 -8.70 -7.85
N ALA A 255 3.19 -9.05 -9.08
CA ALA A 255 3.90 -10.03 -9.90
C ALA A 255 5.31 -9.54 -10.26
N ALA A 256 5.46 -8.30 -10.68
CA ALA A 256 6.76 -7.70 -10.96
C ALA A 256 7.68 -7.74 -9.74
N PHE A 257 7.15 -7.39 -8.57
CA PHE A 257 7.87 -7.50 -7.31
C PHE A 257 8.32 -8.93 -7.01
N PHE A 258 7.41 -9.89 -7.10
CA PHE A 258 7.73 -11.29 -6.85
C PHE A 258 8.86 -11.79 -7.77
N LEU A 259 8.83 -11.40 -9.04
CA LEU A 259 9.86 -11.78 -10.02
C LEU A 259 11.22 -11.14 -9.70
N ILE A 260 11.23 -9.88 -9.23
CA ILE A 260 12.46 -9.18 -8.85
C ILE A 260 13.09 -9.79 -7.60
N THR A 261 12.26 -10.10 -6.59
CA THR A 261 12.75 -10.67 -5.32
C THR A 261 13.19 -12.12 -5.47
N ARG A 262 12.50 -12.92 -6.30
CA ARG A 262 12.85 -14.33 -6.55
C ARG A 262 14.22 -14.50 -7.20
N LYS A 263 14.67 -13.56 -8.03
CA LYS A 263 16.00 -13.62 -8.69
C LYS A 263 17.17 -13.31 -7.76
N ARG A 264 16.92 -12.82 -6.54
CA ARG A 264 17.96 -12.37 -5.59
C ARG A 264 18.04 -13.22 -4.30
N GLY A 265 17.23 -14.25 -4.16
CA GLY A 265 17.30 -15.28 -3.12
C GLY A 265 17.74 -16.59 -3.70
#